data_ed235da30da1c4db7292fe08c7ee7307
#
_entry.id   ed235da30da1c4db7292fe08c7ee7307
#
_cell.length_a   1.000
_cell.length_b   1.000
_cell.length_c   1.000
_cell.angle_alpha   90.00
_cell.angle_beta   90.00
_cell.angle_gamma   90.00
#
_symmetry.space_group_name_H-M   'P 1'
#
loop_
_entity.id
_entity.type
_entity.pdbx_description
1 polymer ?
#
loop_
_entity_poly.entity_id
_entity_poly.type
_entity_poly.pdbx_seq_one_letter_code
_entity_poly.pdbx_strand_id
1 'polypeptide(L)'
;MITIRDLNHLLVQVHQEKITEPDKLRDPFIWGDVFLKELNRNPNQMILHIWPMENAVILGMLDRELPCFASAKQTIEAKGFYPVVRNIGGLAVVADEGILNASLIIPDNMTEKISISNAYLLMVELIRTSFSDFYQKIDHYEIEGSYCPGNYDLSISGRKFAGLAQRRIKDAILVSIYLSVNGNQNKRGQLIADFYEEGINNQQCKIDYPQVVPDSMANLSELLDYPFSLAEVIERLHLALRQLGFELTTLNSHSELMSDFKELKDKAFLEKNA
;
A
#
# COMPACT_ATOMS: atom_id res chain seq x y z
N MET A 1 12.39 -5.53 20.59
CA MET A 1 11.49 -5.06 19.50
C MET A 1 12.19 -3.90 18.83
N ILE A 2 12.42 -3.97 17.53
CA ILE A 2 13.07 -2.91 16.75
C ILE A 2 12.05 -1.81 16.51
N THR A 3 12.43 -0.56 16.81
CA THR A 3 11.65 0.65 16.48
C THR A 3 12.17 1.29 15.20
N ILE A 4 11.42 2.19 14.60
CA ILE A 4 11.88 2.88 13.39
C ILE A 4 13.12 3.74 13.69
N ARG A 5 13.27 4.24 14.90
CA ARG A 5 14.46 5.02 15.34
C ARG A 5 15.74 4.20 15.36
N ASP A 6 15.66 2.89 15.59
CA ASP A 6 16.84 2.02 15.57
C ASP A 6 17.45 1.89 14.16
N LEU A 7 16.71 2.29 13.15
CA LEU A 7 17.11 2.32 11.74
C LEU A 7 17.63 3.69 11.27
N ASN A 8 17.65 4.72 12.12
CA ASN A 8 17.95 6.11 11.70
C ASN A 8 19.41 6.36 11.27
N HIS A 9 20.28 5.36 11.43
CA HIS A 9 21.63 5.38 10.86
C HIS A 9 21.63 5.12 9.33
N LEU A 10 20.49 4.69 8.75
CA LEU A 10 20.33 4.45 7.34
C LEU A 10 19.87 5.72 6.62
N LEU A 11 20.42 5.97 5.43
CA LEU A 11 19.94 7.02 4.54
C LEU A 11 18.60 6.60 3.93
N VAL A 12 17.59 7.49 3.94
CA VAL A 12 16.31 7.24 3.24
C VAL A 12 16.36 7.87 1.86
N GLN A 13 16.32 7.02 0.84
CA GLN A 13 16.17 7.46 -0.55
C GLN A 13 14.67 7.55 -0.90
N VAL A 14 14.24 8.71 -1.37
CA VAL A 14 12.85 8.96 -1.75
C VAL A 14 12.68 8.80 -3.25
N HIS A 15 11.83 7.85 -3.65
CA HIS A 15 11.34 7.70 -5.02
C HIS A 15 9.87 8.06 -5.07
N GLN A 16 9.54 9.17 -5.73
CA GLN A 16 8.15 9.61 -5.89
C GLN A 16 7.76 9.53 -7.37
N GLU A 17 6.81 8.67 -7.66
CA GLU A 17 6.22 8.57 -8.99
C GLU A 17 5.20 9.69 -9.23
N LYS A 18 5.01 10.03 -10.49
CA LYS A 18 3.82 10.75 -10.92
C LYS A 18 2.62 9.83 -10.84
N ILE A 19 1.41 10.41 -10.94
CA ILE A 19 0.18 9.61 -11.03
C ILE A 19 0.31 8.59 -12.16
N THR A 20 0.05 7.32 -11.82
CA THR A 20 0.23 6.21 -12.73
C THR A 20 -0.90 6.15 -13.76
N GLU A 21 -0.55 6.19 -15.04
CA GLU A 21 -1.47 6.06 -16.17
C GLU A 21 -2.05 4.63 -16.27
N PRO A 22 -3.26 4.45 -16.88
CA PRO A 22 -3.94 3.16 -16.94
C PRO A 22 -3.15 2.02 -17.58
N ASP A 23 -2.27 2.31 -18.55
CA ASP A 23 -1.42 1.35 -19.24
C ASP A 23 -0.18 0.94 -18.41
N LYS A 24 0.11 1.66 -17.32
CA LYS A 24 1.28 1.49 -16.44
C LYS A 24 0.93 1.05 -15.02
N LEU A 25 -0.30 0.65 -14.73
CA LEU A 25 -0.75 0.31 -13.37
C LEU A 25 0.05 -0.80 -12.67
N ARG A 26 0.84 -1.58 -13.40
CA ARG A 26 1.76 -2.58 -12.83
C ARG A 26 3.12 -2.01 -12.44
N ASP A 27 3.51 -0.87 -13.01
CA ASP A 27 4.85 -0.32 -12.84
C ASP A 27 5.24 -0.06 -11.37
N PRO A 28 4.36 0.47 -10.49
CA PRO A 28 4.69 0.63 -9.07
C PRO A 28 5.02 -0.68 -8.35
N PHE A 29 4.37 -1.79 -8.71
CA PHE A 29 4.67 -3.10 -8.13
C PHE A 29 6.00 -3.66 -8.65
N ILE A 30 6.34 -3.39 -9.92
CA ILE A 30 7.64 -3.74 -10.50
C ILE A 30 8.74 -2.92 -9.82
N TRP A 31 8.55 -1.62 -9.60
CA TRP A 31 9.47 -0.80 -8.81
C TRP A 31 9.66 -1.34 -7.39
N GLY A 32 8.60 -1.80 -6.74
CA GLY A 32 8.70 -2.46 -5.43
C GLY A 32 9.66 -3.66 -5.45
N ASP A 33 9.59 -4.51 -6.47
CA ASP A 33 10.51 -5.65 -6.64
C ASP A 33 11.94 -5.20 -6.99
N VAL A 34 12.10 -4.15 -7.81
CA VAL A 34 13.40 -3.52 -8.08
C VAL A 34 14.06 -3.01 -6.80
N PHE A 35 13.30 -2.32 -5.95
CA PHE A 35 13.82 -1.78 -4.69
C PHE A 35 14.15 -2.87 -3.67
N LEU A 36 13.38 -3.96 -3.63
CA LEU A 36 13.76 -5.14 -2.84
C LEU A 36 15.07 -5.76 -3.33
N LYS A 37 15.27 -5.84 -4.66
CA LYS A 37 16.52 -6.33 -5.27
C LYS A 37 17.69 -5.38 -4.96
N GLU A 38 17.45 -4.06 -5.02
CA GLU A 38 18.44 -3.02 -4.70
C GLU A 38 18.92 -3.12 -3.25
N LEU A 39 18.02 -3.25 -2.28
CA LEU A 39 18.42 -3.35 -0.87
C LEU A 39 19.14 -4.65 -0.52
N ASN A 40 18.94 -5.72 -1.29
CA ASN A 40 19.76 -6.93 -1.16
C ASN A 40 21.21 -6.71 -1.65
N ARG A 41 21.46 -5.73 -2.51
CA ARG A 41 22.81 -5.35 -2.97
C ARG A 41 23.42 -4.28 -2.07
N ASN A 42 22.62 -3.29 -1.70
CA ASN A 42 23.03 -2.09 -0.97
C ASN A 42 22.19 -1.92 0.32
N PRO A 43 22.49 -2.68 1.39
CA PRO A 43 21.66 -2.72 2.60
C PRO A 43 21.88 -1.55 3.57
N ASN A 44 22.73 -0.57 3.24
CA ASN A 44 23.04 0.60 4.10
C ASN A 44 22.09 1.78 3.85
N GLN A 45 20.91 1.51 3.32
CA GLN A 45 19.91 2.52 3.01
C GLN A 45 18.49 1.95 3.16
N MET A 46 17.51 2.83 3.19
CA MET A 46 16.08 2.54 3.07
C MET A 46 15.52 3.26 1.86
N ILE A 47 14.38 2.83 1.35
CA ILE A 47 13.70 3.53 0.25
C ILE A 47 12.27 3.84 0.67
N LEU A 48 11.87 5.11 0.56
CA LEU A 48 10.48 5.53 0.60
C LEU A 48 9.99 5.66 -0.84
N HIS A 49 9.10 4.77 -1.25
CA HIS A 49 8.48 4.77 -2.57
C HIS A 49 7.05 5.29 -2.47
N ILE A 50 6.74 6.39 -3.15
CA ILE A 50 5.43 7.05 -3.18
C ILE A 50 4.88 6.88 -4.60
N TRP A 51 3.69 6.27 -4.71
CA TRP A 51 3.14 5.84 -6.01
C TRP A 51 1.62 6.03 -6.09
N PRO A 52 1.14 7.27 -6.28
CA PRO A 52 -0.28 7.55 -6.44
C PRO A 52 -0.83 6.95 -7.74
N MET A 53 -2.09 6.55 -7.71
CA MET A 53 -2.83 6.02 -8.86
C MET A 53 -4.14 6.77 -9.02
N GLU A 54 -4.69 6.75 -10.22
CA GLU A 54 -6.06 7.21 -10.50
C GLU A 54 -6.90 6.10 -11.11
N ASN A 55 -8.16 6.04 -10.66
CA ASN A 55 -9.17 5.13 -11.20
C ASN A 55 -8.72 3.66 -11.25
N ALA A 56 -7.94 3.21 -10.29
CA ALA A 56 -7.50 1.82 -10.20
C ALA A 56 -8.21 1.07 -9.06
N VAL A 57 -8.46 -0.22 -9.28
CA VAL A 57 -8.75 -1.19 -8.23
C VAL A 57 -7.60 -2.18 -8.19
N ILE A 58 -6.86 -2.13 -7.09
CA ILE A 58 -5.73 -3.03 -6.85
C ILE A 58 -6.28 -4.32 -6.24
N LEU A 59 -6.22 -5.41 -6.99
CA LEU A 59 -6.69 -6.73 -6.60
C LEU A 59 -5.54 -7.53 -5.96
N GLY A 60 -5.85 -8.32 -4.96
CA GLY A 60 -4.93 -9.33 -4.42
C GLY A 60 -4.88 -10.60 -5.28
N MET A 61 -3.90 -11.46 -5.01
CA MET A 61 -3.81 -12.77 -5.70
C MET A 61 -5.02 -13.66 -5.37
N LEU A 62 -5.54 -13.58 -4.14
CA LEU A 62 -6.68 -14.38 -3.71
C LEU A 62 -8.00 -13.94 -4.35
N ASP A 63 -8.12 -12.68 -4.79
CA ASP A 63 -9.33 -12.22 -5.50
C ASP A 63 -9.53 -12.95 -6.83
N ARG A 64 -8.46 -13.51 -7.41
CA ARG A 64 -8.54 -14.33 -8.64
C ARG A 64 -9.26 -15.66 -8.44
N GLU A 65 -9.40 -16.12 -7.20
CA GLU A 65 -10.10 -17.35 -6.83
C GLU A 65 -11.63 -17.17 -6.71
N LEU A 66 -12.13 -15.94 -6.94
CA LEU A 66 -13.58 -15.69 -7.00
C LEU A 66 -14.23 -16.55 -8.09
N PRO A 67 -15.34 -17.23 -7.81
CA PRO A 67 -16.05 -18.08 -8.79
C PRO A 67 -16.38 -17.34 -10.08
N CYS A 68 -16.81 -16.08 -10.00
CA CYS A 68 -17.19 -15.23 -11.12
C CYS A 68 -16.21 -14.05 -11.30
N PHE A 69 -14.88 -14.30 -11.16
CA PHE A 69 -13.86 -13.25 -11.22
C PHE A 69 -13.93 -12.36 -12.47
N ALA A 70 -14.22 -12.96 -13.65
CA ALA A 70 -14.31 -12.19 -14.89
C ALA A 70 -15.48 -11.19 -14.87
N SER A 71 -16.65 -11.59 -14.36
CA SER A 71 -17.82 -10.73 -14.18
C SER A 71 -17.56 -9.64 -13.14
N ALA A 72 -16.96 -10.00 -12.01
CA ALA A 72 -16.57 -9.05 -10.98
C ALA A 72 -15.60 -7.96 -11.51
N LYS A 73 -14.65 -8.32 -12.37
CA LYS A 73 -13.81 -7.34 -13.05
C LYS A 73 -14.61 -6.39 -13.95
N GLN A 74 -15.59 -6.91 -14.69
CA GLN A 74 -16.45 -6.07 -15.54
C GLN A 74 -17.25 -5.06 -14.73
N THR A 75 -17.66 -5.41 -13.48
CA THR A 75 -18.31 -4.47 -12.56
C THR A 75 -17.38 -3.29 -12.21
N ILE A 76 -16.10 -3.54 -12.01
CA ILE A 76 -15.09 -2.49 -11.80
C ILE A 76 -14.94 -1.61 -13.03
N GLU A 77 -14.78 -2.24 -14.21
CA GLU A 77 -14.58 -1.56 -15.50
C GLU A 77 -15.80 -0.71 -15.91
N ALA A 78 -17.01 -1.21 -15.67
CA ALA A 78 -18.26 -0.50 -15.95
C ALA A 78 -18.43 0.78 -15.11
N LYS A 79 -17.73 0.88 -13.96
CA LYS A 79 -17.69 2.07 -13.10
C LYS A 79 -16.52 3.00 -13.41
N GLY A 80 -15.78 2.76 -14.49
CA GLY A 80 -14.67 3.60 -14.95
C GLY A 80 -13.34 3.35 -14.26
N PHE A 81 -13.21 2.22 -13.54
CA PHE A 81 -11.96 1.84 -12.89
C PHE A 81 -11.21 0.74 -13.65
N TYR A 82 -9.90 0.70 -13.48
CA TYR A 82 -9.01 -0.27 -14.10
C TYR A 82 -8.52 -1.29 -13.06
N PRO A 83 -8.90 -2.59 -13.18
CA PRO A 83 -8.44 -3.62 -12.27
C PRO A 83 -6.99 -4.01 -12.56
N VAL A 84 -6.14 -4.03 -11.54
CA VAL A 84 -4.75 -4.51 -11.59
C VAL A 84 -4.47 -5.48 -10.46
N VAL A 85 -3.90 -6.65 -10.76
CA VAL A 85 -3.51 -7.63 -9.74
C VAL A 85 -2.09 -7.35 -9.27
N ARG A 86 -1.92 -7.16 -7.95
CA ARG A 86 -0.62 -6.96 -7.29
C ARG A 86 0.04 -8.28 -6.90
N ASN A 87 1.34 -8.23 -6.71
CA ASN A 87 2.17 -9.35 -6.24
C ASN A 87 2.47 -9.30 -4.73
N ILE A 88 1.70 -8.52 -3.97
CA ILE A 88 1.78 -8.38 -2.50
C ILE A 88 0.50 -8.96 -1.90
N GLY A 89 0.57 -9.46 -0.67
CA GLY A 89 -0.58 -10.03 0.03
C GLY A 89 -1.75 -9.04 0.23
N GLY A 90 -2.89 -9.59 0.62
CA GLY A 90 -4.15 -8.86 0.85
C GLY A 90 -5.16 -9.04 -0.28
N LEU A 91 -6.28 -8.35 -0.18
CA LEU A 91 -7.46 -8.37 -1.03
C LEU A 91 -7.64 -7.03 -1.77
N ALA A 92 -8.76 -6.85 -2.45
CA ALA A 92 -9.05 -5.66 -3.25
C ALA A 92 -9.04 -4.35 -2.42
N VAL A 93 -8.44 -3.30 -2.99
CA VAL A 93 -8.50 -1.92 -2.49
C VAL A 93 -8.68 -0.96 -3.66
N VAL A 94 -9.31 0.19 -3.42
CA VAL A 94 -9.44 1.25 -4.44
C VAL A 94 -8.23 2.18 -4.38
N ALA A 95 -7.71 2.56 -5.52
CA ALA A 95 -6.66 3.57 -5.66
C ALA A 95 -7.12 4.61 -6.69
N ASP A 96 -7.73 5.67 -6.19
CA ASP A 96 -8.24 6.79 -6.97
C ASP A 96 -7.72 8.13 -6.42
N GLU A 97 -8.19 9.24 -6.95
CA GLU A 97 -7.90 10.57 -6.45
C GLU A 97 -8.21 10.65 -4.95
N GLY A 98 -7.24 11.07 -4.16
CA GLY A 98 -7.35 11.14 -2.69
C GLY A 98 -6.87 9.90 -1.94
N ILE A 99 -6.39 8.87 -2.65
CA ILE A 99 -5.67 7.74 -2.05
C ILE A 99 -4.16 7.91 -2.23
N LEU A 100 -3.42 7.81 -1.14
CA LEU A 100 -1.97 7.75 -1.15
C LEU A 100 -1.51 6.30 -0.98
N ASN A 101 -0.83 5.77 -1.99
CA ASN A 101 -0.07 4.53 -1.85
C ASN A 101 1.40 4.89 -1.62
N ALA A 102 1.99 4.27 -0.61
CA ALA A 102 3.42 4.40 -0.33
C ALA A 102 3.98 3.06 0.16
N SER A 103 5.28 2.88 0.01
CA SER A 103 5.99 1.69 0.50
C SER A 103 7.28 2.12 1.17
N LEU A 104 7.56 1.56 2.34
CA LEU A 104 8.83 1.65 3.00
C LEU A 104 9.60 0.35 2.76
N ILE A 105 10.75 0.43 2.10
CA ILE A 105 11.60 -0.71 1.82
C ILE A 105 12.79 -0.65 2.77
N ILE A 106 13.00 -1.73 3.52
CA ILE A 106 13.91 -1.81 4.67
C ILE A 106 14.85 -3.00 4.49
N PRO A 107 16.14 -2.88 4.77
CA PRO A 107 17.05 -4.03 4.84
C PRO A 107 16.75 -4.87 6.09
N ASP A 108 16.86 -6.19 5.97
CA ASP A 108 16.71 -7.16 7.06
C ASP A 108 18.05 -7.91 7.31
N ASN A 109 19.14 -7.14 7.27
CA ASN A 109 20.52 -7.63 7.45
C ASN A 109 21.05 -7.45 8.85
N MET A 110 20.20 -7.08 9.82
CA MET A 110 20.56 -6.87 11.21
C MET A 110 20.85 -8.20 11.93
N THR A 111 21.55 -8.13 13.06
CA THR A 111 21.84 -9.31 13.90
C THR A 111 20.55 -9.99 14.36
N GLU A 112 19.54 -9.22 14.71
CA GLU A 112 18.19 -9.69 15.00
C GLU A 112 17.28 -9.37 13.79
N LYS A 113 16.70 -10.42 13.19
CA LYS A 113 15.80 -10.27 12.06
C LYS A 113 14.51 -9.56 12.43
N ILE A 114 14.03 -8.68 11.56
CA ILE A 114 12.77 -7.97 11.73
C ILE A 114 11.62 -8.96 11.51
N SER A 115 10.82 -9.22 12.54
CA SER A 115 9.64 -10.08 12.42
C SER A 115 8.57 -9.49 11.50
N ILE A 116 7.61 -10.31 11.05
CA ILE A 116 6.47 -9.84 10.24
C ILE A 116 5.70 -8.73 10.98
N SER A 117 5.37 -8.97 12.25
CA SER A 117 4.67 -8.00 13.10
C SER A 117 5.46 -6.72 13.27
N ASN A 118 6.77 -6.82 13.53
CA ASN A 118 7.61 -5.67 13.75
C ASN A 118 7.73 -4.79 12.50
N ALA A 119 7.81 -5.38 11.30
CA ALA A 119 7.85 -4.61 10.06
C ALA A 119 6.58 -3.77 9.86
N TYR A 120 5.40 -4.31 10.18
CA TYR A 120 4.16 -3.53 10.17
C TYR A 120 4.19 -2.39 11.21
N LEU A 121 4.70 -2.65 12.42
CA LEU A 121 4.78 -1.64 13.49
C LEU A 121 5.70 -0.47 13.12
N LEU A 122 6.74 -0.68 12.31
CA LEU A 122 7.58 0.41 11.80
C LEU A 122 6.76 1.39 10.94
N MET A 123 5.89 0.89 10.07
CA MET A 123 4.99 1.75 9.28
C MET A 123 3.94 2.42 10.17
N VAL A 124 3.37 1.71 11.14
CA VAL A 124 2.42 2.29 12.12
C VAL A 124 3.07 3.45 12.88
N GLU A 125 4.33 3.28 13.32
CA GLU A 125 5.09 4.33 14.03
C GLU A 125 5.33 5.55 13.13
N LEU A 126 5.68 5.34 11.86
CA LEU A 126 5.83 6.42 10.88
C LEU A 126 4.54 7.22 10.73
N ILE A 127 3.40 6.54 10.52
CA ILE A 127 2.11 7.23 10.37
C ILE A 127 1.70 7.97 11.63
N ARG A 128 1.85 7.36 12.81
CA ARG A 128 1.58 8.03 14.09
C ARG A 128 2.44 9.28 14.28
N THR A 129 3.71 9.21 13.91
CA THR A 129 4.61 10.38 13.97
C THR A 129 4.18 11.47 12.98
N SER A 130 3.73 11.08 11.78
CA SER A 130 3.29 12.03 10.74
C SER A 130 2.05 12.86 11.14
N PHE A 131 1.25 12.36 12.08
CA PHE A 131 0.01 13.00 12.54
C PHE A 131 0.01 13.23 14.07
N SER A 132 1.20 13.32 14.68
CA SER A 132 1.36 13.46 16.13
C SER A 132 0.89 14.81 16.68
N ASP A 133 0.65 15.79 15.83
CA ASP A 133 0.05 17.10 16.17
C ASP A 133 -1.48 17.07 16.32
N PHE A 134 -2.13 15.96 15.94
CA PHE A 134 -3.55 15.75 16.16
C PHE A 134 -3.79 14.94 17.45
N TYR A 135 -4.84 15.30 18.18
CA TYR A 135 -5.17 14.65 19.47
C TYR A 135 -5.85 13.29 19.32
N GLN A 136 -6.40 13.01 18.11
CA GLN A 136 -7.06 11.75 17.84
C GLN A 136 -6.05 10.60 17.85
N LYS A 137 -6.40 9.56 18.58
CA LYS A 137 -5.56 8.36 18.67
C LYS A 137 -5.69 7.50 17.42
N ILE A 138 -4.57 7.22 16.78
CA ILE A 138 -4.48 6.23 15.70
C ILE A 138 -4.26 4.86 16.32
N ASP A 139 -5.28 4.01 16.21
CA ASP A 139 -5.23 2.62 16.61
C ASP A 139 -4.80 1.71 15.45
N HIS A 140 -4.36 0.48 15.75
CA HIS A 140 -4.03 -0.53 14.74
C HIS A 140 -4.57 -1.89 15.18
N TYR A 141 -5.60 -2.35 14.50
CA TYR A 141 -6.22 -3.66 14.64
C TYR A 141 -7.14 -3.91 13.44
N GLU A 142 -7.58 -5.14 13.26
CA GLU A 142 -8.49 -5.49 12.18
C GLU A 142 -9.84 -4.77 12.34
N ILE A 143 -10.30 -4.11 11.27
CA ILE A 143 -11.62 -3.49 11.21
C ILE A 143 -12.54 -4.39 10.38
N GLU A 144 -13.41 -5.13 11.08
CA GLU A 144 -14.44 -5.94 10.46
C GLU A 144 -15.34 -5.09 9.55
N GLY A 145 -15.77 -5.66 8.42
CA GLY A 145 -16.58 -4.97 7.43
C GLY A 145 -15.80 -3.97 6.54
N SER A 146 -14.50 -3.76 6.78
CA SER A 146 -13.69 -3.00 5.82
C SER A 146 -13.30 -3.87 4.63
N TYR A 147 -12.99 -3.25 3.48
CA TYR A 147 -12.34 -4.02 2.42
C TYR A 147 -10.86 -4.30 2.77
N CYS A 148 -10.35 -5.45 2.34
CA CYS A 148 -9.00 -5.92 2.66
C CYS A 148 -8.67 -5.80 4.16
N PRO A 149 -9.46 -6.43 5.07
CA PRO A 149 -9.21 -6.34 6.51
C PRO A 149 -7.87 -6.99 6.87
N GLY A 150 -7.20 -6.46 7.90
CA GLY A 150 -5.93 -6.98 8.37
C GLY A 150 -5.59 -6.49 9.79
N ASN A 151 -4.82 -7.29 10.53
CA ASN A 151 -4.47 -7.05 11.94
C ASN A 151 -3.73 -5.73 12.20
N TYR A 152 -3.27 -5.05 11.16
CA TYR A 152 -2.54 -3.77 11.25
C TYR A 152 -3.26 -2.65 10.49
N ASP A 153 -4.58 -2.78 10.31
CA ASP A 153 -5.38 -1.67 9.78
C ASP A 153 -5.28 -0.46 10.68
N LEU A 154 -5.08 0.72 10.10
CA LEU A 154 -5.06 1.96 10.88
C LEU A 154 -6.46 2.56 10.92
N SER A 155 -6.88 2.91 12.13
CA SER A 155 -8.21 3.45 12.39
C SER A 155 -8.18 4.58 13.41
N ILE A 156 -9.20 5.43 13.33
CA ILE A 156 -9.54 6.43 14.35
C ILE A 156 -11.00 6.20 14.72
N SER A 157 -11.27 6.07 15.99
CA SER A 157 -12.64 5.80 16.51
C SER A 157 -13.30 4.58 15.84
N GLY A 158 -12.52 3.53 15.55
CA GLY A 158 -13.03 2.29 14.96
C GLY A 158 -13.30 2.35 13.45
N ARG A 159 -13.01 3.44 12.76
CA ARG A 159 -13.18 3.58 11.31
C ARG A 159 -11.81 3.53 10.63
N LYS A 160 -11.64 2.57 9.70
CA LYS A 160 -10.40 2.35 8.97
C LYS A 160 -10.14 3.47 7.96
N PHE A 161 -8.91 4.00 7.97
CA PHE A 161 -8.44 4.93 6.94
C PHE A 161 -7.20 4.44 6.19
N ALA A 162 -6.54 3.37 6.69
CA ALA A 162 -5.39 2.79 6.00
C ALA A 162 -5.30 1.28 6.24
N GLY A 163 -4.72 0.57 5.28
CA GLY A 163 -4.39 -0.84 5.35
C GLY A 163 -2.93 -1.09 4.98
N LEU A 164 -2.33 -2.09 5.59
CA LEU A 164 -0.93 -2.44 5.40
C LEU A 164 -0.77 -3.81 4.75
N ALA A 165 0.24 -3.94 3.92
CA ALA A 165 0.67 -5.21 3.33
C ALA A 165 2.20 -5.27 3.31
N GLN A 166 2.78 -6.48 3.32
CA GLN A 166 4.23 -6.62 3.20
C GLN A 166 4.63 -7.72 2.22
N ARG A 167 5.82 -7.56 1.65
CA ARG A 167 6.50 -8.51 0.80
C ARG A 167 7.96 -8.62 1.24
N ARG A 168 8.52 -9.82 1.18
CA ARG A 168 9.90 -10.08 1.54
C ARG A 168 10.61 -10.82 0.42
N ILE A 169 11.83 -10.38 0.11
CA ILE A 169 12.73 -11.08 -0.81
C ILE A 169 14.11 -11.12 -0.17
N LYS A 170 14.57 -12.30 0.22
CA LYS A 170 15.83 -12.52 0.94
C LYS A 170 15.93 -11.63 2.19
N ASP A 171 16.91 -10.71 2.22
CA ASP A 171 17.20 -9.81 3.33
C ASP A 171 16.64 -8.38 3.08
N ALA A 172 15.54 -8.27 2.36
CA ALA A 172 14.83 -7.01 2.16
C ALA A 172 13.32 -7.16 2.39
N ILE A 173 12.74 -6.17 3.03
CA ILE A 173 11.33 -6.10 3.42
C ILE A 173 10.71 -4.87 2.78
N LEU A 174 9.57 -5.04 2.14
CA LEU A 174 8.73 -3.96 1.65
C LEU A 174 7.44 -3.96 2.47
N VAL A 175 7.14 -2.83 3.11
CA VAL A 175 5.87 -2.58 3.80
C VAL A 175 5.13 -1.50 3.04
N SER A 176 4.01 -1.87 2.41
CA SER A 176 3.14 -0.94 1.69
C SER A 176 1.99 -0.49 2.56
N ILE A 177 1.58 0.75 2.36
CA ILE A 177 0.37 1.33 2.91
C ILE A 177 -0.55 1.82 1.79
N TYR A 178 -1.82 1.49 1.90
CA TYR A 178 -2.95 2.17 1.31
C TYR A 178 -3.47 3.16 2.33
N LEU A 179 -3.56 4.45 2.01
CA LEU A 179 -4.00 5.49 2.92
C LEU A 179 -5.07 6.37 2.26
N SER A 180 -6.29 6.31 2.80
CA SER A 180 -7.42 7.11 2.35
C SER A 180 -7.31 8.50 2.96
N VAL A 181 -6.83 9.46 2.17
CA VAL A 181 -6.61 10.84 2.61
C VAL A 181 -7.89 11.66 2.52
N ASN A 182 -8.53 11.67 1.35
CA ASN A 182 -9.75 12.42 1.08
C ASN A 182 -10.60 11.74 -0.02
N GLY A 183 -11.62 12.41 -0.54
CA GLY A 183 -12.51 11.89 -1.57
C GLY A 183 -13.74 11.18 -0.97
N ASN A 184 -14.35 10.24 -1.70
CA ASN A 184 -15.59 9.58 -1.26
C ASN A 184 -15.35 8.13 -0.85
N GLN A 185 -15.02 7.91 0.43
CA GLN A 185 -14.74 6.57 0.96
C GLN A 185 -15.95 5.63 0.90
N ASN A 186 -17.16 6.15 1.03
CA ASN A 186 -18.39 5.36 0.91
C ASN A 186 -18.56 4.78 -0.52
N LYS A 187 -18.30 5.59 -1.56
CA LYS A 187 -18.32 5.10 -2.96
C LYS A 187 -17.26 4.04 -3.20
N ARG A 188 -16.05 4.18 -2.63
CA ARG A 188 -14.99 3.16 -2.71
C ARG A 188 -15.41 1.86 -2.03
N GLY A 189 -16.00 1.97 -0.84
CA GLY A 189 -16.54 0.82 -0.11
C GLY A 189 -17.60 0.09 -0.92
N GLN A 190 -18.55 0.82 -1.51
CA GLN A 190 -19.62 0.24 -2.32
C GLN A 190 -19.07 -0.42 -3.60
N LEU A 191 -18.06 0.18 -4.25
CA LEU A 191 -17.42 -0.42 -5.43
C LEU A 191 -16.84 -1.81 -5.12
N ILE A 192 -16.17 -1.96 -3.97
CA ILE A 192 -15.59 -3.24 -3.57
C ILE A 192 -16.67 -4.22 -3.05
N ALA A 193 -17.73 -3.72 -2.40
CA ALA A 193 -18.89 -4.56 -2.05
C ALA A 193 -19.51 -5.18 -3.29
N ASP A 194 -19.81 -4.38 -4.30
CA ASP A 194 -20.40 -4.85 -5.56
C ASP A 194 -19.47 -5.82 -6.31
N PHE A 195 -18.13 -5.58 -6.25
CA PHE A 195 -17.13 -6.49 -6.82
C PHE A 195 -17.19 -7.88 -6.17
N TYR A 196 -17.28 -7.95 -4.84
CA TYR A 196 -17.36 -9.25 -4.15
C TYR A 196 -18.72 -9.89 -4.31
N GLU A 197 -19.82 -9.14 -4.26
CA GLU A 197 -21.17 -9.67 -4.48
C GLU A 197 -21.26 -10.35 -5.85
N GLU A 198 -20.83 -9.68 -6.92
CA GLU A 198 -20.80 -10.24 -8.27
C GLU A 198 -19.83 -11.42 -8.39
N GLY A 199 -18.65 -11.31 -7.76
CA GLY A 199 -17.60 -12.32 -7.84
C GLY A 199 -17.95 -13.62 -7.12
N ILE A 200 -18.68 -13.53 -6.02
CA ILE A 200 -19.18 -14.68 -5.23
C ILE A 200 -20.44 -15.26 -5.90
N ASN A 201 -21.35 -14.41 -6.33
CA ASN A 201 -22.60 -14.77 -7.01
C ASN A 201 -23.35 -15.96 -6.35
N ASN A 202 -23.53 -15.89 -5.04
CA ASN A 202 -24.15 -16.94 -4.22
C ASN A 202 -23.49 -18.33 -4.31
N GLN A 203 -22.24 -18.42 -4.73
CA GLN A 203 -21.49 -19.67 -4.80
C GLN A 203 -20.64 -19.88 -3.55
N GLN A 204 -20.32 -21.14 -3.26
CA GLN A 204 -19.40 -21.47 -2.18
C GLN A 204 -17.96 -21.08 -2.59
N CYS A 205 -17.31 -20.28 -1.76
CA CYS A 205 -15.93 -19.86 -1.93
C CYS A 205 -14.97 -20.65 -1.04
N LYS A 206 -13.75 -20.88 -1.51
CA LYS A 206 -12.65 -21.44 -0.70
C LYS A 206 -12.03 -20.40 0.22
N ILE A 207 -12.15 -19.15 -0.14
CA ILE A 207 -11.61 -17.97 0.55
C ILE A 207 -12.79 -17.28 1.24
N ASP A 208 -12.57 -16.84 2.46
CA ASP A 208 -13.50 -15.98 3.18
C ASP A 208 -13.30 -14.53 2.73
N TYR A 209 -14.18 -14.05 1.86
CA TYR A 209 -14.13 -12.69 1.35
C TYR A 209 -14.91 -11.75 2.28
N PRO A 210 -14.45 -10.49 2.47
CA PRO A 210 -15.09 -9.57 3.39
C PRO A 210 -16.49 -9.16 2.91
N GLN A 211 -17.44 -9.15 3.84
CA GLN A 211 -18.71 -8.46 3.66
C GLN A 211 -18.47 -6.96 3.90
N VAL A 212 -18.27 -6.21 2.81
CA VAL A 212 -17.86 -4.81 2.91
C VAL A 212 -19.03 -3.95 3.36
N VAL A 213 -18.85 -3.28 4.50
CA VAL A 213 -19.74 -2.26 5.05
C VAL A 213 -19.06 -0.90 4.90
N PRO A 214 -19.47 -0.05 3.94
CA PRO A 214 -18.77 1.21 3.63
C PRO A 214 -18.52 2.10 4.86
N ASP A 215 -19.44 2.15 5.80
CA ASP A 215 -19.35 2.99 7.01
C ASP A 215 -18.29 2.53 8.02
N SER A 216 -17.74 1.33 7.88
CA SER A 216 -16.60 0.84 8.67
C SER A 216 -15.28 1.57 8.32
N MET A 217 -15.30 2.38 7.26
CA MET A 217 -14.15 3.11 6.73
C MET A 217 -14.41 4.61 6.64
N ALA A 218 -13.34 5.39 6.65
CA ALA A 218 -13.40 6.85 6.48
C ALA A 218 -12.13 7.37 5.83
N ASN A 219 -12.14 8.64 5.41
CA ASN A 219 -10.94 9.35 5.02
C ASN A 219 -10.24 9.94 6.25
N LEU A 220 -8.93 10.09 6.16
CA LEU A 220 -8.14 10.76 7.18
C LEU A 220 -8.60 12.21 7.41
N SER A 221 -8.94 12.93 6.32
CA SER A 221 -9.47 14.30 6.40
C SER A 221 -10.75 14.40 7.21
N GLU A 222 -11.66 13.43 7.07
CA GLU A 222 -12.89 13.35 7.86
C GLU A 222 -12.60 13.04 9.33
N LEU A 223 -11.72 12.07 9.59
CA LEU A 223 -11.43 11.59 10.95
C LEU A 223 -10.65 12.60 11.79
N LEU A 224 -9.82 13.42 11.15
CA LEU A 224 -9.04 14.46 11.82
C LEU A 224 -9.65 15.87 11.72
N ASP A 225 -10.82 15.99 11.05
CA ASP A 225 -11.49 17.29 10.80
C ASP A 225 -10.54 18.33 10.18
N TYR A 226 -9.77 17.90 9.15
CA TYR A 226 -8.80 18.74 8.47
C TYR A 226 -8.69 18.37 6.98
N PRO A 227 -8.77 19.33 6.05
CA PRO A 227 -8.83 19.09 4.61
C PRO A 227 -7.44 18.77 4.01
N PHE A 228 -6.90 17.60 4.30
CA PHE A 228 -5.61 17.19 3.76
C PHE A 228 -5.61 17.05 2.23
N SER A 229 -4.55 17.56 1.61
CA SER A 229 -4.13 17.17 0.26
C SER A 229 -3.15 16.01 0.31
N LEU A 230 -3.00 15.27 -0.80
CA LEU A 230 -1.97 14.23 -0.91
C LEU A 230 -0.55 14.80 -0.73
N ALA A 231 -0.30 16.00 -1.31
CA ALA A 231 0.99 16.66 -1.21
C ALA A 231 1.35 16.98 0.25
N GLU A 232 0.39 17.44 1.04
CA GLU A 232 0.59 17.72 2.46
C GLU A 232 0.87 16.44 3.25
N VAL A 233 0.16 15.35 2.97
CA VAL A 233 0.42 14.05 3.63
C VAL A 233 1.80 13.51 3.26
N ILE A 234 2.23 13.65 2.02
CA ILE A 234 3.60 13.29 1.59
C ILE A 234 4.65 14.10 2.36
N GLU A 235 4.44 15.41 2.49
CA GLU A 235 5.39 16.25 3.25
C GLU A 235 5.40 15.89 4.74
N ARG A 236 4.25 15.53 5.33
CA ARG A 236 4.17 15.01 6.71
C ARG A 236 4.97 13.72 6.90
N LEU A 237 4.95 12.79 5.92
CA LEU A 237 5.79 11.60 5.95
C LEU A 237 7.29 11.96 5.93
N HIS A 238 7.70 12.92 5.10
CA HIS A 238 9.08 13.39 5.05
C HIS A 238 9.51 14.06 6.37
N LEU A 239 8.66 14.93 6.92
CA LEU A 239 8.91 15.59 8.20
C LEU A 239 8.99 14.58 9.35
N ALA A 240 8.12 13.57 9.39
CA ALA A 240 8.14 12.52 10.39
C ALA A 240 9.45 11.72 10.34
N LEU A 241 9.93 11.35 9.16
CA LEU A 241 11.21 10.66 9.00
C LEU A 241 12.37 11.54 9.53
N ARG A 242 12.38 12.83 9.22
CA ARG A 242 13.39 13.78 9.76
C ARG A 242 13.30 13.89 11.29
N GLN A 243 12.09 13.96 11.86
CA GLN A 243 11.87 13.97 13.32
C GLN A 243 12.34 12.67 14.00
N LEU A 244 12.27 11.55 13.28
CA LEU A 244 12.77 10.26 13.74
C LEU A 244 14.30 10.14 13.60
N GLY A 245 14.97 11.13 13.03
CA GLY A 245 16.42 11.24 12.91
C GLY A 245 16.99 10.77 11.57
N PHE A 246 16.15 10.51 10.56
CA PHE A 246 16.63 10.10 9.24
C PHE A 246 17.10 11.28 8.39
N GLU A 247 18.15 11.04 7.62
CA GLU A 247 18.53 11.87 6.48
C GLU A 247 17.78 11.40 5.22
N LEU A 248 17.19 12.35 4.46
CA LEU A 248 16.43 12.07 3.24
C LEU A 248 17.14 12.63 2.01
N THR A 249 17.21 11.83 0.95
CA THR A 249 17.69 12.25 -0.36
C THR A 249 16.78 11.72 -1.46
N THR A 250 16.79 12.36 -2.62
CA THR A 250 16.06 11.85 -3.79
C THR A 250 16.79 10.65 -4.37
N LEU A 251 16.06 9.55 -4.62
CA LEU A 251 16.60 8.40 -5.33
C LEU A 251 16.87 8.77 -6.79
N ASN A 252 18.13 8.80 -7.18
CA ASN A 252 18.50 8.95 -8.58
C ASN A 252 18.45 7.59 -9.27
N SER A 253 17.58 7.47 -10.28
CA SER A 253 17.48 6.27 -11.11
C SER A 253 18.76 6.10 -11.93
N HIS A 254 19.70 5.30 -11.46
CA HIS A 254 20.89 4.94 -12.20
C HIS A 254 20.63 3.78 -13.18
N SER A 255 21.57 3.53 -14.08
CA SER A 255 21.43 2.56 -15.18
C SER A 255 21.06 1.14 -14.71
N GLU A 256 21.53 0.72 -13.53
CA GLU A 256 21.25 -0.61 -12.97
C GLU A 256 19.79 -0.76 -12.52
N LEU A 257 19.23 0.23 -11.79
CA LEU A 257 17.81 0.21 -11.43
C LEU A 257 16.90 0.18 -12.66
N MET A 258 17.24 0.96 -13.69
CA MET A 258 16.48 0.96 -14.95
C MET A 258 16.60 -0.35 -15.71
N SER A 259 17.75 -1.01 -15.68
CA SER A 259 17.96 -2.34 -16.26
C SER A 259 17.10 -3.39 -15.53
N ASP A 260 17.11 -3.39 -14.19
CA ASP A 260 16.28 -4.28 -13.37
C ASP A 260 14.79 -4.06 -13.63
N PHE A 261 14.38 -2.80 -13.70
CA PHE A 261 12.98 -2.47 -14.00
C PHE A 261 12.54 -3.04 -15.35
N LYS A 262 13.36 -2.86 -16.39
CA LYS A 262 13.08 -3.40 -17.73
C LYS A 262 13.00 -4.92 -17.72
N GLU A 263 13.97 -5.60 -17.12
CA GLU A 263 14.01 -7.07 -17.00
C GLU A 263 12.73 -7.61 -16.33
N LEU A 264 12.35 -7.03 -15.18
CA LEU A 264 11.16 -7.47 -14.43
C LEU A 264 9.86 -7.13 -15.16
N LYS A 265 9.81 -6.02 -15.88
CA LYS A 265 8.65 -5.63 -16.69
C LYS A 265 8.44 -6.59 -17.87
N ASP A 266 9.51 -6.95 -18.58
CA ASP A 266 9.47 -7.91 -19.68
C ASP A 266 9.03 -9.30 -19.19
N LYS A 267 9.53 -9.74 -18.03
CA LYS A 267 9.11 -10.99 -17.40
C LYS A 267 7.63 -11.00 -17.03
N ALA A 268 7.14 -9.94 -16.38
CA ALA A 268 5.73 -9.80 -16.02
C ALA A 268 4.79 -9.74 -17.25
N PHE A 269 5.28 -9.26 -18.38
CA PHE A 269 4.55 -9.27 -19.66
C PHE A 269 4.43 -10.68 -20.23
N LEU A 270 5.49 -11.48 -20.17
CA LEU A 270 5.49 -12.87 -20.66
C LEU A 270 4.54 -13.75 -19.83
N GLU A 271 4.58 -13.63 -18.49
CA GLU A 271 3.70 -14.38 -17.58
C GLU A 271 2.20 -14.05 -17.75
N LYS A 272 1.86 -12.88 -18.29
CA LYS A 272 0.47 -12.50 -18.59
C LYS A 272 -0.06 -13.20 -19.84
N ASN A 273 0.83 -13.52 -20.81
CA ASN A 273 0.49 -14.06 -22.11
C ASN A 273 0.71 -15.58 -22.21
N ALA A 274 1.19 -16.23 -21.15
CA ALA A 274 1.28 -17.67 -20.98
C ALA A 274 0.06 -18.20 -20.20
#